data_610e3ea23520776961c7ba012705f979
#
_entry.id   610e3ea23520776961c7ba012705f979
#
_cell.length_a   1.000
_cell.length_b   1.000
_cell.length_c   1.000
_cell.angle_alpha   90.00
_cell.angle_beta   90.00
_cell.angle_gamma   90.00
#
_symmetry.space_group_name_H-M   'P 1'
#
loop_
_entity.id
_entity.type
_entity.pdbx_description
1 polymer ?
#
loop_
_entity_poly.entity_id
_entity_poly.type
_entity_poly.pdbx_seq_one_letter_code
_entity_poly.pdbx_strand_id
1 'polypeptide(L)'
;MLIKFAVKNFRGFAEKIEWDLSHPSNYSFNTYAVKDGVIKNGIIYGPNGSGKTNFSVALFDIVNHLTQKSKKPDYYQNFVYGGDSNLNVDFEYTFKFDDQTIEYKYSKNVFGALVKEALIVDATVIFKRRIGALELNEQQFPINKDAKRNLQINANSISIVNYLLTSYPLAHDHYLIQMRNFVDSMLWFRCLKVNEYMGFDNVATILDEYIIKNRLVKDFADFLKKISGQKFEFVQSRTTDKILFCKMGTGVIAFDLIASTGTQSLKLL
;
A
#
# COMPACT_ATOMS: atom_id res chain seq x y z
N MET A 1 5.38 -10.73 -5.39
CA MET A 1 5.40 -10.14 -4.03
C MET A 1 6.51 -9.10 -3.89
N LEU A 2 6.44 -8.18 -2.90
CA LEU A 2 7.55 -7.25 -2.59
C LEU A 2 8.71 -8.04 -2.00
N ILE A 3 9.91 -7.85 -2.54
CA ILE A 3 11.14 -8.51 -2.06
C ILE A 3 12.16 -7.53 -1.49
N LYS A 4 12.07 -6.23 -1.85
CA LYS A 4 12.97 -5.21 -1.32
C LYS A 4 12.30 -3.85 -1.33
N PHE A 5 12.56 -3.06 -0.29
CA PHE A 5 12.16 -1.66 -0.17
C PHE A 5 13.31 -0.82 0.34
N ALA A 6 13.48 0.37 -0.22
CA ALA A 6 14.39 1.35 0.34
C ALA A 6 13.83 2.76 0.23
N VAL A 7 14.24 3.61 1.17
CA VAL A 7 13.87 5.03 1.21
C VAL A 7 15.05 5.88 1.69
N LYS A 8 15.19 7.07 1.12
CA LYS A 8 16.20 8.07 1.53
C LYS A 8 15.56 9.46 1.66
N ASN A 9 16.09 10.28 2.53
CA ASN A 9 15.65 11.66 2.79
C ASN A 9 14.18 11.76 3.25
N PHE A 10 13.65 10.76 3.92
CA PHE A 10 12.26 10.73 4.37
C PHE A 10 12.14 11.02 5.86
N ARG A 11 11.48 12.11 6.24
CA ARG A 11 11.23 12.52 7.63
C ARG A 11 12.50 12.50 8.50
N GLY A 12 12.63 11.51 9.40
CA GLY A 12 13.80 11.31 10.25
C GLY A 12 14.97 10.54 9.62
N PHE A 13 14.85 10.12 8.36
CA PHE A 13 15.85 9.32 7.67
C PHE A 13 16.62 10.15 6.65
N ALA A 14 17.83 10.61 7.00
CA ALA A 14 18.75 11.29 6.08
C ALA A 14 19.36 10.31 5.09
N GLU A 15 19.85 9.20 5.62
CA GLU A 15 20.51 8.16 4.83
C GLU A 15 19.53 7.13 4.29
N LYS A 16 19.98 6.36 3.30
CA LYS A 16 19.20 5.28 2.72
C LYS A 16 18.99 4.18 3.76
N ILE A 17 17.73 3.88 4.04
CA ILE A 17 17.31 2.71 4.80
C ILE A 17 16.77 1.68 3.81
N GLU A 18 17.21 0.45 3.96
CA GLU A 18 16.86 -0.66 3.08
C GLU A 18 16.30 -1.83 3.89
N TRP A 19 15.25 -2.43 3.38
CA TRP A 19 14.66 -3.67 3.89
C TRP A 19 14.64 -4.70 2.79
N ASP A 20 15.52 -5.69 2.88
CA ASP A 20 15.66 -6.79 1.94
C ASP A 20 15.02 -8.03 2.54
N LEU A 21 14.00 -8.55 1.86
CA LEU A 21 13.25 -9.74 2.23
C LEU A 21 13.65 -10.96 1.40
N SER A 22 14.60 -10.82 0.47
CA SER A 22 15.00 -11.88 -0.47
C SER A 22 16.07 -12.83 0.07
N HIS A 23 16.61 -12.55 1.27
CA HIS A 23 17.68 -13.35 1.86
C HIS A 23 17.26 -13.90 3.24
N PRO A 24 16.34 -14.89 3.29
CA PRO A 24 15.99 -15.53 4.54
C PRO A 24 17.17 -16.35 5.06
N SER A 25 17.40 -16.30 6.36
CA SER A 25 18.35 -17.22 7.01
C SER A 25 17.78 -18.65 7.05
N ASN A 26 18.67 -19.65 7.18
CA ASN A 26 18.28 -21.06 7.28
C ASN A 26 17.72 -21.38 8.68
N TYR A 27 16.46 -21.04 8.91
CA TYR A 27 15.76 -21.42 10.14
C TYR A 27 15.00 -22.74 9.97
N SER A 28 15.06 -23.60 11.00
CA SER A 28 14.34 -24.88 11.03
C SER A 28 12.91 -24.77 11.54
N PHE A 29 12.53 -23.63 12.14
CA PHE A 29 11.19 -23.36 12.68
C PHE A 29 10.54 -22.19 11.97
N ASN A 30 9.22 -22.07 12.07
CA ASN A 30 8.43 -21.02 11.40
C ASN A 30 8.65 -20.95 9.88
N THR A 31 8.86 -22.08 9.23
CA THR A 31 9.11 -22.18 7.79
C THR A 31 8.01 -21.56 6.94
N TYR A 32 6.77 -21.47 7.47
CA TYR A 32 5.65 -20.79 6.82
C TYR A 32 5.87 -19.26 6.64
N ALA A 33 6.82 -18.67 7.40
CA ALA A 33 7.18 -17.25 7.29
C ALA A 33 8.03 -16.94 6.05
N VAL A 34 8.51 -17.97 5.36
CA VAL A 34 9.26 -17.87 4.10
C VAL A 34 8.49 -18.60 3.00
N LYS A 35 8.31 -17.95 1.86
CA LYS A 35 7.71 -18.54 0.67
C LYS A 35 8.59 -18.21 -0.55
N ASP A 36 8.94 -19.19 -1.33
CA ASP A 36 9.73 -19.05 -2.57
C ASP A 36 11.04 -18.26 -2.34
N GLY A 37 11.70 -18.50 -1.19
CA GLY A 37 12.93 -17.80 -0.79
C GLY A 37 12.72 -16.37 -0.32
N VAL A 38 11.49 -15.92 -0.09
CA VAL A 38 11.17 -14.56 0.35
C VAL A 38 10.50 -14.58 1.73
N ILE A 39 10.94 -13.66 2.60
CA ILE A 39 10.35 -13.47 3.93
C ILE A 39 8.95 -12.86 3.79
N LYS A 40 7.91 -13.56 4.24
CA LYS A 40 6.52 -13.10 4.21
C LYS A 40 6.14 -12.26 5.43
N ASN A 41 6.66 -12.61 6.59
CA ASN A 41 6.31 -12.00 7.85
C ASN A 41 7.55 -11.39 8.49
N GLY A 42 7.55 -10.09 8.67
CA GLY A 42 8.65 -9.35 9.31
C GLY A 42 8.14 -8.57 10.52
N ILE A 43 8.96 -8.49 11.57
CA ILE A 43 8.70 -7.68 12.75
C ILE A 43 9.78 -6.60 12.82
N ILE A 44 9.35 -5.34 12.91
CA ILE A 44 10.24 -4.19 13.12
C ILE A 44 10.09 -3.74 14.57
N TYR A 45 11.17 -3.83 15.33
CA TYR A 45 11.21 -3.40 16.72
C TYR A 45 12.34 -2.38 16.96
N GLY A 46 12.26 -1.66 18.08
CA GLY A 46 13.26 -0.67 18.50
C GLY A 46 12.69 0.33 19.49
N PRO A 47 13.51 1.21 20.07
CA PRO A 47 13.10 2.22 21.06
C PRO A 47 12.04 3.19 20.50
N ASN A 48 11.36 3.91 21.40
CA ASN A 48 10.48 5.00 20.99
C ASN A 48 11.30 6.08 20.27
N GLY A 49 10.73 6.65 19.21
CA GLY A 49 11.43 7.65 18.39
C GLY A 49 12.40 7.10 17.33
N SER A 50 12.65 5.77 17.27
CA SER A 50 13.59 5.17 16.30
C SER A 50 13.11 5.16 14.84
N GLY A 51 11.92 5.69 14.54
CA GLY A 51 11.43 5.80 13.16
C GLY A 51 10.57 4.64 12.67
N LYS A 52 10.19 3.66 13.50
CA LYS A 52 9.36 2.50 13.09
C LYS A 52 8.11 2.88 12.30
N THR A 53 7.34 3.85 12.82
CA THR A 53 6.16 4.37 12.14
C THR A 53 6.51 5.11 10.85
N ASN A 54 7.60 5.89 10.83
CA ASN A 54 8.04 6.59 9.62
C ASN A 54 8.42 5.60 8.52
N PHE A 55 9.08 4.51 8.87
CA PHE A 55 9.41 3.45 7.93
C PHE A 55 8.17 2.81 7.31
N SER A 56 7.18 2.44 8.13
CA SER A 56 5.94 1.85 7.63
C SER A 56 5.15 2.83 6.75
N VAL A 57 5.12 4.13 7.11
CA VAL A 57 4.47 5.17 6.29
C VAL A 57 5.22 5.38 4.97
N ALA A 58 6.56 5.34 4.97
CA ALA A 58 7.36 5.43 3.75
C ALA A 58 7.09 4.25 2.81
N LEU A 59 7.02 3.02 3.35
CA LEU A 59 6.69 1.82 2.57
C LEU A 59 5.34 1.96 1.84
N PHE A 60 4.38 2.66 2.45
CA PHE A 60 3.03 2.87 1.91
C PHE A 60 2.91 4.06 0.94
N ASP A 61 3.97 4.83 0.69
CA ASP A 61 3.90 5.93 -0.27
C ASP A 61 3.51 5.47 -1.68
N ILE A 62 3.90 4.26 -2.07
CA ILE A 62 3.55 3.70 -3.39
C ILE A 62 2.02 3.56 -3.59
N VAL A 63 1.27 3.28 -2.54
CA VAL A 63 -0.21 3.24 -2.61
C VAL A 63 -0.75 4.64 -2.92
N ASN A 64 -0.25 5.67 -2.22
CA ASN A 64 -0.62 7.06 -2.50
C ASN A 64 -0.17 7.53 -3.89
N HIS A 65 0.89 6.93 -4.43
CA HIS A 65 1.49 7.30 -5.71
C HIS A 65 0.77 6.66 -6.90
N LEU A 66 0.44 5.37 -6.82
CA LEU A 66 -0.13 4.62 -7.93
C LEU A 66 -1.64 4.45 -7.88
N THR A 67 -2.29 4.67 -6.72
CA THR A 67 -3.72 4.41 -6.57
C THR A 67 -4.51 5.70 -6.34
N GLN A 68 -5.85 5.60 -6.47
CA GLN A 68 -6.80 6.68 -6.12
C GLN A 68 -7.31 6.57 -4.68
N LYS A 69 -6.68 5.70 -3.87
CA LYS A 69 -7.11 5.47 -2.49
C LYS A 69 -6.88 6.70 -1.60
N SER A 70 -7.62 6.75 -0.50
CA SER A 70 -7.61 7.88 0.42
C SER A 70 -6.21 8.23 0.92
N LYS A 71 -5.86 9.51 0.83
CA LYS A 71 -4.65 10.09 1.40
C LYS A 71 -4.99 10.91 2.63
N LYS A 72 -4.10 10.90 3.63
CA LYS A 72 -4.22 11.89 4.72
C LYS A 72 -3.95 13.29 4.17
N PRO A 73 -4.74 14.31 4.56
CA PRO A 73 -4.56 15.68 4.07
C PRO A 73 -3.15 16.23 4.35
N ASP A 74 -2.55 15.83 5.46
CA ASP A 74 -1.22 16.30 5.94
C ASP A 74 -0.08 15.33 5.62
N TYR A 75 -0.33 14.32 4.76
CA TYR A 75 0.66 13.26 4.47
C TYR A 75 2.02 13.82 4.03
N TYR A 76 2.03 14.86 3.22
CA TYR A 76 3.25 15.51 2.71
C TYR A 76 3.80 16.61 3.61
N GLN A 77 3.17 16.93 4.76
CA GLN A 77 3.75 17.85 5.73
C GLN A 77 4.98 17.22 6.38
N ASN A 78 6.09 17.97 6.42
CA ASN A 78 7.36 17.48 6.93
C ASN A 78 7.80 16.13 6.33
N PHE A 79 7.50 15.94 5.04
CA PHE A 79 7.71 14.72 4.30
C PHE A 79 9.21 14.49 4.02
N VAL A 80 9.93 15.56 3.63
CA VAL A 80 11.37 15.51 3.35
C VAL A 80 12.16 15.66 4.64
N TYR A 81 13.32 15.01 4.71
CA TYR A 81 14.24 15.10 5.86
C TYR A 81 14.60 16.56 6.18
N GLY A 82 14.42 16.92 7.45
CA GLY A 82 14.69 18.27 7.95
C GLY A 82 13.83 19.38 7.32
N GLY A 83 12.86 19.08 6.47
CA GLY A 83 12.07 20.08 5.73
C GLY A 83 12.87 20.80 4.64
N ASP A 84 14.04 20.28 4.25
CA ASP A 84 14.92 20.91 3.25
C ASP A 84 14.32 20.82 1.85
N SER A 85 13.93 21.97 1.29
CA SER A 85 13.34 22.08 -0.05
C SER A 85 14.28 21.71 -1.20
N ASN A 86 15.59 21.63 -0.95
CA ASN A 86 16.58 21.22 -1.96
C ASN A 86 16.70 19.70 -2.06
N LEU A 87 16.18 18.95 -1.09
CA LEU A 87 16.20 17.50 -1.10
C LEU A 87 14.93 16.92 -1.74
N ASN A 88 15.09 15.73 -2.30
CA ASN A 88 13.97 14.90 -2.70
C ASN A 88 13.96 13.61 -1.87
N VAL A 89 12.78 13.07 -1.62
CA VAL A 89 12.67 11.74 -1.06
C VAL A 89 12.78 10.73 -2.18
N ASP A 90 13.69 9.78 -2.05
CA ASP A 90 13.87 8.69 -3.01
C ASP A 90 13.22 7.42 -2.46
N PHE A 91 12.39 6.78 -3.27
CA PHE A 91 11.75 5.50 -2.98
C PHE A 91 12.19 4.45 -3.99
N GLU A 92 12.51 3.26 -3.51
CA GLU A 92 12.89 2.12 -4.33
C GLU A 92 12.12 0.88 -3.88
N TYR A 93 11.42 0.24 -4.80
CA TYR A 93 10.69 -1.01 -4.58
C TYR A 93 11.16 -2.06 -5.56
N THR A 94 11.39 -3.27 -5.06
CA THR A 94 11.67 -4.42 -5.93
C THR A 94 10.62 -5.49 -5.67
N PHE A 95 9.93 -5.89 -6.72
CA PHE A 95 8.93 -6.94 -6.70
C PHE A 95 9.44 -8.15 -7.45
N LYS A 96 8.96 -9.32 -7.05
CA LYS A 96 9.10 -10.55 -7.82
C LYS A 96 7.71 -11.12 -8.10
N PHE A 97 7.39 -11.31 -9.37
CA PHE A 97 6.18 -11.97 -9.83
C PHE A 97 6.61 -13.08 -10.77
N ASP A 98 6.27 -14.33 -10.41
CA ASP A 98 6.77 -15.51 -11.08
C ASP A 98 8.31 -15.47 -11.17
N ASP A 99 8.88 -15.51 -12.38
CA ASP A 99 10.31 -15.41 -12.61
C ASP A 99 10.82 -14.00 -12.92
N GLN A 100 9.93 -13.01 -12.98
CA GLN A 100 10.28 -11.63 -13.32
C GLN A 100 10.59 -10.79 -12.07
N THR A 101 11.67 -10.02 -12.15
CA THR A 101 12.06 -9.03 -11.14
C THR A 101 11.77 -7.62 -11.65
N ILE A 102 10.98 -6.86 -10.91
CA ILE A 102 10.56 -5.51 -11.26
C ILE A 102 11.12 -4.53 -10.24
N GLU A 103 11.98 -3.62 -10.69
CA GLU A 103 12.47 -2.50 -9.89
C GLU A 103 11.72 -1.23 -10.28
N TYR A 104 11.00 -0.66 -9.33
CA TYR A 104 10.30 0.60 -9.50
C TYR A 104 10.89 1.65 -8.56
N LYS A 105 11.41 2.73 -9.12
CA LYS A 105 12.09 3.80 -8.38
C LYS A 105 11.47 5.14 -8.72
N TYR A 106 11.24 5.97 -7.72
CA TYR A 106 10.79 7.34 -7.96
C TYR A 106 11.25 8.29 -6.87
N SER A 107 11.26 9.58 -7.20
CA SER A 107 11.60 10.66 -6.26
C SER A 107 10.50 11.70 -6.23
N LYS A 108 10.21 12.21 -5.04
CA LYS A 108 9.25 13.28 -4.79
C LYS A 108 9.91 14.47 -4.09
N ASN A 109 9.52 15.67 -4.46
CA ASN A 109 9.98 16.88 -3.79
C ASN A 109 9.20 17.16 -2.48
N VAL A 110 9.52 18.27 -1.82
CA VAL A 110 8.91 18.70 -0.54
C VAL A 110 7.37 18.84 -0.58
N PHE A 111 6.80 19.06 -1.76
CA PHE A 111 5.35 19.12 -1.98
C PHE A 111 4.72 17.78 -2.36
N GLY A 112 5.51 16.71 -2.37
CA GLY A 112 5.06 15.39 -2.83
C GLY A 112 4.89 15.27 -4.34
N ALA A 113 5.36 16.26 -5.11
CA ALA A 113 5.33 16.21 -6.56
C ALA A 113 6.44 15.30 -7.10
N LEU A 114 6.10 14.49 -8.13
CA LEU A 114 7.00 13.54 -8.76
C LEU A 114 8.11 14.28 -9.55
N VAL A 115 9.37 13.94 -9.28
CA VAL A 115 10.54 14.55 -9.92
C VAL A 115 11.27 13.59 -10.84
N LYS A 116 11.38 12.33 -10.42
CA LYS A 116 12.03 11.26 -11.17
C LYS A 116 11.19 10.00 -11.06
N GLU A 117 11.26 9.16 -12.08
CA GLU A 117 10.59 7.86 -12.10
C GLU A 117 11.33 6.91 -13.02
N ALA A 118 11.49 5.65 -12.63
CA ALA A 118 12.12 4.63 -13.44
C ALA A 118 11.50 3.25 -13.18
N LEU A 119 11.38 2.47 -14.22
CA LEU A 119 10.96 1.06 -14.16
C LEU A 119 11.97 0.21 -14.92
N ILE A 120 12.44 -0.83 -14.26
CA ILE A 120 13.39 -1.78 -14.80
C ILE A 120 12.81 -3.18 -14.57
N VAL A 121 12.79 -4.02 -15.60
CA VAL A 121 12.32 -5.40 -15.53
C VAL A 121 13.42 -6.31 -16.03
N ASP A 122 13.85 -7.26 -15.21
CA ASP A 122 14.93 -8.22 -15.51
C ASP A 122 16.16 -7.51 -16.09
N ALA A 123 16.63 -6.47 -15.39
CA ALA A 123 17.74 -5.59 -15.78
C ALA A 123 17.50 -4.75 -17.07
N THR A 124 16.35 -4.89 -17.73
CA THR A 124 15.99 -4.10 -18.91
C THR A 124 15.24 -2.84 -18.49
N VAL A 125 15.72 -1.67 -18.91
CA VAL A 125 15.05 -0.40 -18.67
C VAL A 125 13.80 -0.32 -19.51
N ILE A 126 12.63 -0.23 -18.87
CA ILE A 126 11.34 0.01 -19.52
C ILE A 126 11.14 1.50 -19.74
N PHE A 127 11.37 2.29 -18.72
CA PHE A 127 11.45 3.74 -18.85
C PHE A 127 12.31 4.37 -17.76
N LYS A 128 12.83 5.55 -18.06
CA LYS A 128 13.39 6.50 -17.11
C LYS A 128 12.87 7.89 -17.41
N ARG A 129 12.36 8.57 -16.40
CA ARG A 129 11.87 9.94 -16.51
C ARG A 129 12.52 10.83 -15.46
N ARG A 130 12.84 12.05 -15.88
CA ARG A 130 13.12 13.21 -15.04
C ARG A 130 12.45 14.43 -15.66
N ILE A 131 12.39 15.53 -14.96
CA ILE A 131 11.84 16.77 -15.51
C ILE A 131 12.51 17.11 -16.84
N GLY A 132 11.70 17.27 -17.90
CA GLY A 132 12.17 17.59 -19.26
C GLY A 132 12.76 16.43 -20.08
N ALA A 133 12.85 15.21 -19.52
CA ALA A 133 13.39 14.06 -20.26
C ALA A 133 12.64 12.76 -19.96
N LEU A 134 12.34 12.01 -21.03
CA LEU A 134 11.73 10.68 -20.96
C LEU A 134 12.44 9.73 -21.93
N GLU A 135 13.01 8.69 -21.39
CA GLU A 135 13.47 7.49 -22.09
C GLU A 135 12.40 6.41 -21.91
N LEU A 136 11.87 5.86 -22.98
CA LEU A 136 10.84 4.82 -22.95
C LEU A 136 11.24 3.73 -23.96
N ASN A 137 11.08 2.48 -23.59
CA ASN A 137 11.22 1.34 -24.49
C ASN A 137 10.05 1.33 -25.50
N GLU A 138 10.24 2.00 -26.62
CA GLU A 138 9.20 2.17 -27.66
C GLU A 138 8.93 0.88 -28.45
N GLN A 139 9.77 -0.13 -28.34
CA GLN A 139 9.50 -1.46 -28.89
C GLN A 139 8.39 -2.16 -28.13
N GLN A 140 8.39 -1.99 -26.81
CA GLN A 140 7.37 -2.57 -25.93
C GLN A 140 6.13 -1.67 -25.78
N PHE A 141 6.34 -0.36 -25.73
CA PHE A 141 5.28 0.64 -25.56
C PHE A 141 5.41 1.72 -26.64
N PRO A 142 4.89 1.49 -27.85
CA PRO A 142 4.92 2.47 -28.94
C PRO A 142 4.17 3.75 -28.54
N ILE A 143 4.82 4.90 -28.62
CA ILE A 143 4.25 6.18 -28.22
C ILE A 143 4.41 7.21 -29.35
N ASN A 144 3.40 8.04 -29.59
CA ASN A 144 3.54 9.15 -30.51
C ASN A 144 4.31 10.33 -29.89
N LYS A 145 4.83 11.21 -30.75
CA LYS A 145 5.68 12.35 -30.34
C LYS A 145 4.96 13.31 -29.40
N ASP A 146 3.68 13.56 -29.61
CA ASP A 146 2.91 14.51 -28.80
C ASP A 146 2.64 13.96 -27.41
N ALA A 147 2.25 12.69 -27.29
CA ALA A 147 2.09 12.02 -26.00
C ALA A 147 3.42 11.97 -25.23
N LYS A 148 4.53 11.65 -25.91
CA LYS A 148 5.87 11.64 -25.30
C LYS A 148 6.25 13.02 -24.77
N ARG A 149 6.01 14.09 -25.56
CA ARG A 149 6.26 15.47 -25.15
C ARG A 149 5.39 15.88 -23.96
N ASN A 150 4.11 15.52 -23.97
CA ASN A 150 3.20 15.80 -22.85
C ASN A 150 3.65 15.13 -21.55
N LEU A 151 4.10 13.87 -21.59
CA LEU A 151 4.64 13.16 -20.43
C LEU A 151 5.96 13.77 -19.93
N GLN A 152 6.78 14.37 -20.79
CA GLN A 152 7.99 15.09 -20.40
C GLN A 152 7.68 16.41 -19.68
N ILE A 153 6.71 17.17 -20.17
CA ILE A 153 6.34 18.48 -19.64
C ILE A 153 5.57 18.34 -18.32
N ASN A 154 4.60 17.41 -18.28
CA ASN A 154 3.71 17.20 -17.14
C ASN A 154 4.26 16.13 -16.17
N ALA A 155 5.58 16.08 -15.99
CA ALA A 155 6.23 15.08 -15.14
C ALA A 155 5.67 15.02 -13.71
N ASN A 156 5.14 16.13 -13.19
CA ASN A 156 4.67 16.26 -11.82
C ASN A 156 3.27 15.71 -11.57
N SER A 157 2.49 15.42 -12.61
CA SER A 157 1.04 15.17 -12.48
C SER A 157 0.65 13.70 -12.65
N ILE A 158 1.33 12.94 -13.50
CA ILE A 158 0.96 11.55 -13.82
C ILE A 158 2.19 10.66 -13.79
N SER A 159 2.10 9.54 -13.09
CA SER A 159 3.09 8.46 -13.15
C SER A 159 3.07 7.81 -14.55
N ILE A 160 4.26 7.49 -15.09
CA ILE A 160 4.37 6.72 -16.33
C ILE A 160 3.72 5.35 -16.19
N VAL A 161 3.85 4.70 -15.03
CA VAL A 161 3.17 3.42 -14.75
C VAL A 161 1.66 3.56 -14.93
N ASN A 162 1.04 4.59 -14.36
CA ASN A 162 -0.40 4.84 -14.52
C ASN A 162 -0.77 5.13 -15.98
N TYR A 163 0.07 5.89 -16.69
CA TYR A 163 -0.13 6.14 -18.13
C TYR A 163 -0.10 4.82 -18.91
N LEU A 164 0.90 3.95 -18.68
CA LEU A 164 1.01 2.67 -19.39
C LEU A 164 -0.18 1.75 -19.08
N LEU A 165 -0.61 1.68 -17.83
CA LEU A 165 -1.76 0.87 -17.41
C LEU A 165 -3.09 1.31 -18.05
N THR A 166 -3.23 2.60 -18.35
CA THR A 166 -4.48 3.15 -18.91
C THR A 166 -4.48 3.26 -20.43
N SER A 167 -3.30 3.34 -21.05
CA SER A 167 -3.16 3.60 -22.48
C SER A 167 -2.91 2.36 -23.35
N TYR A 168 -2.58 1.23 -22.69
CA TYR A 168 -2.28 -0.01 -23.42
C TYR A 168 -3.16 -1.18 -22.93
N PRO A 169 -3.66 -2.02 -23.85
CA PRO A 169 -4.37 -3.25 -23.50
C PRO A 169 -3.35 -4.29 -23.01
N LEU A 170 -3.18 -4.38 -21.69
CA LEU A 170 -2.24 -5.31 -21.07
C LEU A 170 -2.95 -6.62 -20.67
N ALA A 171 -2.29 -7.75 -20.86
CA ALA A 171 -2.78 -9.04 -20.39
C ALA A 171 -2.82 -9.12 -18.85
N HIS A 172 -3.69 -9.96 -18.30
CA HIS A 172 -3.85 -10.07 -16.84
C HIS A 172 -2.59 -10.50 -16.09
N ASP A 173 -1.73 -11.27 -16.74
CA ASP A 173 -0.44 -11.75 -16.25
C ASP A 173 0.72 -10.78 -16.51
N HIS A 174 0.45 -9.65 -17.17
CA HIS A 174 1.49 -8.65 -17.42
C HIS A 174 2.01 -8.05 -16.10
N TYR A 175 3.33 -7.92 -15.97
CA TYR A 175 3.99 -7.47 -14.74
C TYR A 175 3.46 -6.13 -14.18
N LEU A 176 3.04 -5.19 -15.03
CA LEU A 176 2.42 -3.93 -14.59
C LEU A 176 1.06 -4.17 -13.91
N ILE A 177 0.26 -5.10 -14.44
CA ILE A 177 -1.04 -5.48 -13.85
C ILE A 177 -0.81 -6.18 -12.51
N GLN A 178 0.15 -7.12 -12.46
CA GLN A 178 0.48 -7.82 -11.21
C GLN A 178 0.99 -6.85 -10.14
N MET A 179 1.88 -5.91 -10.51
CA MET A 179 2.37 -4.86 -9.60
C MET A 179 1.23 -3.97 -9.11
N ARG A 180 0.34 -3.54 -10.01
CA ARG A 180 -0.83 -2.72 -9.65
C ARG A 180 -1.75 -3.44 -8.68
N ASN A 181 -2.11 -4.70 -8.96
CA ASN A 181 -2.95 -5.51 -8.09
C ASN A 181 -2.31 -5.72 -6.71
N PHE A 182 -0.99 -5.95 -6.68
CA PHE A 182 -0.26 -6.03 -5.41
C PHE A 182 -0.37 -4.72 -4.61
N VAL A 183 -0.10 -3.58 -5.24
CA VAL A 183 -0.17 -2.26 -4.58
C VAL A 183 -1.61 -1.94 -4.14
N ASP A 184 -2.61 -2.29 -4.94
CA ASP A 184 -4.02 -2.11 -4.60
C ASP A 184 -4.46 -2.99 -3.41
N SER A 185 -3.79 -4.12 -3.18
CA SER A 185 -4.05 -5.01 -2.03
C SER A 185 -3.36 -4.58 -0.74
N MET A 186 -2.41 -3.62 -0.81
CA MET A 186 -1.68 -3.17 0.37
C MET A 186 -2.62 -2.43 1.35
N LEU A 187 -2.50 -2.75 2.62
CA LEU A 187 -3.22 -2.10 3.71
C LEU A 187 -2.26 -1.72 4.84
N TRP A 188 -2.35 -0.50 5.32
CA TRP A 188 -1.69 -0.03 6.53
C TRP A 188 -2.73 0.44 7.54
N PHE A 189 -2.57 0.04 8.79
CA PHE A 189 -3.42 0.52 9.85
C PHE A 189 -2.64 0.72 11.16
N ARG A 190 -3.13 1.61 12.00
CA ARG A 190 -2.59 1.94 13.31
C ARG A 190 -3.74 2.00 14.34
N CYS A 191 -3.64 1.22 15.41
CA CYS A 191 -4.71 1.06 16.39
C CYS A 191 -4.38 1.55 17.80
N LEU A 192 -3.20 2.15 18.08
CA LEU A 192 -2.79 2.49 19.46
C LEU A 192 -3.49 3.70 20.08
N LYS A 193 -3.78 4.75 19.30
CA LYS A 193 -4.44 5.98 19.81
C LYS A 193 -5.71 6.32 19.06
N VAL A 194 -5.62 6.20 17.75
CA VAL A 194 -6.71 6.46 16.82
C VAL A 194 -6.61 5.39 15.74
N ASN A 195 -7.73 4.82 15.34
CA ASN A 195 -7.75 3.91 14.20
C ASN A 195 -7.45 4.71 12.93
N GLU A 196 -6.22 4.61 12.45
CA GLU A 196 -5.75 5.26 11.24
C GLU A 196 -5.49 4.22 10.17
N TYR A 197 -6.00 4.46 8.96
CA TYR A 197 -5.90 3.55 7.83
C TYR A 197 -5.34 4.25 6.60
N MET A 198 -4.53 3.54 5.80
CA MET A 198 -4.11 3.93 4.47
C MET A 198 -4.23 2.74 3.53
N GLY A 199 -4.47 2.99 2.26
CA GLY A 199 -4.69 1.94 1.28
C GLY A 199 -6.13 1.43 1.28
N PHE A 200 -7.02 2.06 2.02
CA PHE A 200 -8.43 1.74 2.06
C PHE A 200 -9.18 2.47 0.94
N ASP A 201 -10.09 1.79 0.29
CA ASP A 201 -10.91 2.41 -0.75
C ASP A 201 -12.02 3.26 -0.12
N ASN A 202 -12.12 4.54 -0.51
CA ASN A 202 -13.16 5.44 0.02
C ASN A 202 -14.59 4.96 -0.30
N VAL A 203 -14.75 4.11 -1.31
CA VAL A 203 -16.04 3.52 -1.67
C VAL A 203 -16.48 2.48 -0.64
N ALA A 204 -15.56 1.87 0.09
CA ALA A 204 -15.84 0.93 1.18
C ALA A 204 -16.01 1.64 2.53
N THR A 205 -16.62 2.81 2.56
CA THR A 205 -16.77 3.66 3.75
C THR A 205 -17.57 3.02 4.87
N ILE A 206 -18.26 1.92 4.61
CA ILE A 206 -19.04 1.19 5.61
C ILE A 206 -18.68 -0.29 5.51
N LEU A 207 -17.65 -0.70 6.25
CA LEU A 207 -17.24 -2.12 6.35
C LEU A 207 -18.41 -3.02 6.78
N ASP A 208 -19.26 -2.52 7.64
CA ASP A 208 -20.49 -3.20 8.05
C ASP A 208 -21.39 -3.49 6.86
N GLU A 209 -21.58 -2.50 5.99
CA GLU A 209 -22.37 -2.66 4.76
C GLU A 209 -21.74 -3.70 3.82
N TYR A 210 -20.42 -3.70 3.68
CA TYR A 210 -19.70 -4.70 2.89
C TYR A 210 -19.91 -6.11 3.44
N ILE A 211 -19.73 -6.31 4.76
CA ILE A 211 -19.90 -7.60 5.44
C ILE A 211 -21.33 -8.09 5.26
N ILE A 212 -22.32 -7.21 5.41
CA ILE A 212 -23.74 -7.55 5.29
C ILE A 212 -24.09 -7.89 3.84
N LYS A 213 -23.75 -7.04 2.88
CA LYS A 213 -24.07 -7.21 1.45
C LYS A 213 -23.46 -8.48 0.86
N ASN A 214 -22.23 -8.80 1.28
CA ASN A 214 -21.54 -10.02 0.82
C ASN A 214 -21.88 -11.26 1.64
N ARG A 215 -22.84 -11.18 2.58
CA ARG A 215 -23.29 -12.29 3.44
C ARG A 215 -22.17 -12.88 4.33
N LEU A 216 -21.19 -12.07 4.69
CA LEU A 216 -20.01 -12.47 5.47
C LEU A 216 -20.22 -12.39 6.99
N VAL A 217 -21.42 -12.06 7.46
CA VAL A 217 -21.72 -11.84 8.90
C VAL A 217 -21.35 -13.05 9.75
N LYS A 218 -21.66 -14.26 9.28
CA LYS A 218 -21.32 -15.51 9.99
C LYS A 218 -19.81 -15.74 10.01
N ASP A 219 -19.15 -15.58 8.88
CA ASP A 219 -17.70 -15.75 8.74
C ASP A 219 -16.96 -14.74 9.61
N PHE A 220 -17.45 -13.50 9.67
CA PHE A 220 -16.93 -12.46 10.54
C PHE A 220 -17.13 -12.81 12.02
N ALA A 221 -18.27 -13.33 12.43
CA ALA A 221 -18.50 -13.79 13.81
C ALA A 221 -17.55 -14.93 14.20
N ASP A 222 -17.35 -15.90 13.33
CA ASP A 222 -16.44 -17.03 13.54
C ASP A 222 -14.98 -16.56 13.57
N PHE A 223 -14.60 -15.62 12.73
CA PHE A 223 -13.30 -14.98 12.73
C PHE A 223 -13.03 -14.25 14.05
N LEU A 224 -13.95 -13.40 14.52
CA LEU A 224 -13.82 -12.70 15.79
C LEU A 224 -13.65 -13.67 16.95
N LYS A 225 -14.47 -14.74 16.98
CA LYS A 225 -14.35 -15.78 17.99
C LYS A 225 -12.99 -16.46 17.99
N LYS A 226 -12.45 -16.74 16.81
CA LYS A 226 -11.16 -17.43 16.63
C LYS A 226 -9.98 -16.54 17.04
N ILE A 227 -10.01 -15.25 16.71
CA ILE A 227 -8.87 -14.34 16.90
C ILE A 227 -8.90 -13.67 18.27
N SER A 228 -10.07 -13.19 18.74
CA SER A 228 -10.21 -12.46 20.00
C SER A 228 -10.77 -13.28 21.16
N GLY A 229 -11.27 -14.49 20.90
CA GLY A 229 -12.00 -15.29 21.85
C GLY A 229 -13.41 -14.78 22.19
N GLN A 230 -13.80 -13.60 21.66
CA GLN A 230 -15.08 -12.96 21.92
C GLN A 230 -16.16 -13.55 21.02
N LYS A 231 -17.34 -13.78 21.58
CA LYS A 231 -18.50 -14.26 20.83
C LYS A 231 -19.49 -13.11 20.69
N PHE A 232 -19.83 -12.79 19.45
CA PHE A 232 -20.86 -11.82 19.10
C PHE A 232 -22.00 -12.53 18.38
N GLU A 233 -23.22 -12.33 18.86
CA GLU A 233 -24.43 -12.79 18.20
C GLU A 233 -24.95 -11.66 17.34
N PHE A 234 -24.57 -11.66 16.06
CA PHE A 234 -25.03 -10.65 15.11
C PHE A 234 -26.49 -10.90 14.73
N VAL A 235 -27.25 -9.82 14.61
CA VAL A 235 -28.66 -9.85 14.21
C VAL A 235 -28.86 -8.90 13.02
N GLN A 236 -29.71 -9.30 12.10
CA GLN A 236 -30.07 -8.45 10.97
C GLN A 236 -31.02 -7.35 11.43
N SER A 237 -30.68 -6.11 11.10
CA SER A 237 -31.56 -4.98 11.35
C SER A 237 -32.73 -4.99 10.37
N ARG A 238 -33.91 -4.57 10.85
CA ARG A 238 -35.09 -4.36 10.01
C ARG A 238 -35.10 -2.96 9.35
N THR A 239 -34.21 -2.07 9.80
CA THR A 239 -34.24 -0.66 9.41
C THR A 239 -33.06 -0.26 8.55
N THR A 240 -31.94 -0.99 8.60
CA THR A 240 -30.74 -0.65 7.83
C THR A 240 -29.83 -1.84 7.63
N ASP A 241 -29.27 -1.96 6.42
CA ASP A 241 -28.23 -2.94 6.07
C ASP A 241 -26.82 -2.31 6.13
N LYS A 242 -26.70 -1.15 6.78
CA LYS A 242 -25.45 -0.38 6.82
C LYS A 242 -24.66 -0.52 8.12
N ILE A 243 -25.24 -1.12 9.14
CA ILE A 243 -24.66 -1.23 10.48
C ILE A 243 -24.84 -2.67 10.98
N LEU A 244 -23.75 -3.24 11.51
CA LEU A 244 -23.80 -4.53 12.21
C LEU A 244 -24.37 -4.32 13.61
N PHE A 245 -25.38 -5.10 13.95
CA PHE A 245 -26.00 -5.11 15.27
C PHE A 245 -25.74 -6.43 15.98
N CYS A 246 -25.53 -6.36 17.29
CA CYS A 246 -25.38 -7.50 18.17
C CYS A 246 -26.53 -7.58 19.14
N LYS A 247 -26.96 -8.80 19.46
CA LYS A 247 -27.90 -9.09 20.54
C LYS A 247 -27.20 -8.98 21.89
N MET A 248 -27.79 -8.23 22.81
CA MET A 248 -27.33 -8.07 24.19
C MET A 248 -28.52 -8.25 25.15
N GLY A 249 -28.62 -9.43 25.76
CA GLY A 249 -29.78 -9.79 26.57
C GLY A 249 -31.06 -9.76 25.74
N THR A 250 -32.02 -8.92 26.09
CA THR A 250 -33.28 -8.69 25.36
C THR A 250 -33.19 -7.57 24.33
N GLY A 251 -32.08 -6.82 24.31
CA GLY A 251 -31.85 -5.66 23.42
C GLY A 251 -30.93 -5.96 22.25
N VAL A 252 -30.84 -4.97 21.35
CA VAL A 252 -29.99 -4.98 20.19
C VAL A 252 -29.20 -3.66 20.16
N ILE A 253 -27.89 -3.75 19.99
CA ILE A 253 -26.98 -2.59 20.00
C ILE A 253 -26.02 -2.65 18.82
N ALA A 254 -25.58 -1.50 18.29
CA ALA A 254 -24.59 -1.47 17.23
C ALA A 254 -23.26 -2.07 17.71
N PHE A 255 -22.63 -2.89 16.88
CA PHE A 255 -21.39 -3.59 17.19
C PHE A 255 -20.28 -2.59 17.60
N ASP A 256 -20.15 -1.45 16.93
CA ASP A 256 -19.13 -0.45 17.21
C ASP A 256 -19.28 0.24 18.56
N LEU A 257 -20.45 0.14 19.21
CA LEU A 257 -20.64 0.69 20.55
C LEU A 257 -20.22 -0.27 21.65
N ILE A 258 -20.12 -1.57 21.37
CA ILE A 258 -19.78 -2.59 22.36
C ILE A 258 -18.41 -3.22 22.14
N ALA A 259 -17.92 -3.21 20.92
CA ALA A 259 -16.61 -3.75 20.58
C ALA A 259 -15.50 -2.81 21.01
N SER A 260 -14.41 -3.35 21.58
CA SER A 260 -13.20 -2.58 21.86
C SER A 260 -12.59 -2.04 20.55
N THR A 261 -11.81 -0.98 20.63
CA THR A 261 -11.11 -0.41 19.48
C THR A 261 -10.28 -1.45 18.71
N GLY A 262 -9.61 -2.36 19.45
CA GLY A 262 -8.87 -3.47 18.84
C GLY A 262 -9.79 -4.46 18.11
N THR A 263 -10.96 -4.78 18.69
CA THR A 263 -11.95 -5.67 18.07
C THR A 263 -12.58 -5.02 16.82
N GLN A 264 -12.85 -3.70 16.86
CA GLN A 264 -13.34 -2.95 15.70
C GLN A 264 -12.32 -2.97 14.55
N SER A 265 -11.02 -2.88 14.86
CA SER A 265 -9.95 -2.93 13.85
C SER A 265 -9.89 -4.27 13.11
N LEU A 266 -10.39 -5.35 13.70
CA LEU A 266 -10.46 -6.67 13.05
C LEU A 266 -11.44 -6.73 11.87
N LYS A 267 -12.34 -5.74 11.69
CA LYS A 267 -13.19 -5.64 10.49
C LYS A 267 -12.39 -5.44 9.20
N LEU A 268 -11.16 -4.94 9.31
CA LEU A 268 -10.30 -4.64 8.16
C LEU A 268 -9.52 -5.86 7.65
N LEU A 269 -9.45 -6.90 8.44
CA LEU A 269 -8.77 -8.16 8.12
C LEU A 269 -9.72 -9.15 7.47
#